data_67796496ed1a4e12a17170dc2c865376
#
_entry.id   67796496ed1a4e12a17170dc2c865376
#
_cell.length_a   1.000
_cell.length_b   1.000
_cell.length_c   1.000
_cell.angle_alpha   90.00
_cell.angle_beta   90.00
_cell.angle_gamma   90.00
#
_symmetry.space_group_name_H-M   'P 1'
#
loop_
_entity.id
_entity.type
_entity.pdbx_description
1 polymer ?
#
loop_
_entity_poly.entity_id
_entity_poly.type
_entity_poly.pdbx_seq_one_letter_code
_entity_poly.pdbx_strand_id
1 'polypeptide(L)'
;RNTVIARGKIINIEHNEDCSYLKLFIRNGAGLRHTYLTFRYDPKIFYISKNQYVIITAHIENKQNSFGGVDQFIIIDSISESQSELSEHFFDNQKKLGFSHPKSYAKCYVYGKVIHKFEKKNSNWIELIVKDNFDFTVKLQYSKKMRVSDINYDIGDNLFIYALIISSEKTINQKKRSYFNLIVEDMINKTNLK
;
A
#
# COMPACT_ATOMS: atom_id res chain seq x y z
N ARG A 1 5.58 13.98 1.16
CA ARG A 1 5.62 12.68 1.81
C ARG A 1 4.63 11.75 1.12
N ASN A 2 5.00 10.52 0.89
CA ASN A 2 4.04 9.52 0.48
C ASN A 2 3.08 9.21 1.64
N THR A 3 1.84 8.84 1.33
CA THR A 3 0.82 8.57 2.35
C THR A 3 0.09 7.28 1.99
N VAL A 4 0.02 6.38 2.93
CA VAL A 4 -0.79 5.15 2.87
C VAL A 4 -2.02 5.35 3.74
N ILE A 5 -3.18 5.02 3.20
CA ILE A 5 -4.43 4.95 3.96
C ILE A 5 -5.00 3.55 3.80
N ALA A 6 -5.18 2.86 4.90
CA ALA A 6 -5.72 1.51 4.91
C ALA A 6 -6.85 1.38 5.92
N ARG A 7 -7.87 0.60 5.56
CA ARG A 7 -8.98 0.24 6.43
C ARG A 7 -9.16 -1.26 6.40
N GLY A 8 -9.23 -1.89 7.55
CA GLY A 8 -9.40 -3.32 7.65
C GLY A 8 -9.42 -3.84 9.09
N LYS A 9 -9.36 -5.17 9.23
CA LYS A 9 -9.37 -5.89 10.49
C LYS A 9 -7.96 -6.32 10.88
N ILE A 10 -7.54 -6.05 12.10
CA ILE A 10 -6.27 -6.56 12.63
C ILE A 10 -6.41 -8.05 12.91
N ILE A 11 -5.65 -8.87 12.21
CA ILE A 11 -5.70 -10.34 12.35
C ILE A 11 -4.52 -10.92 13.11
N ASN A 12 -3.40 -10.22 13.15
CA ASN A 12 -2.22 -10.65 13.89
C ASN A 12 -1.41 -9.45 14.40
N ILE A 13 -0.75 -9.63 15.53
CA ILE A 13 0.18 -8.68 16.14
C ILE A 13 1.41 -9.48 16.56
N GLU A 14 2.58 -9.03 16.16
CA GLU A 14 3.87 -9.62 16.48
C GLU A 14 4.77 -8.58 17.13
N HIS A 15 5.42 -8.95 18.22
CA HIS A 15 6.39 -8.11 18.91
C HIS A 15 7.77 -8.72 18.75
N ASN A 16 8.67 -7.97 18.17
CA ASN A 16 10.09 -8.28 18.10
C ASN A 16 10.88 -7.29 18.98
N GLU A 17 12.15 -7.56 19.26
CA GLU A 17 12.97 -6.73 20.12
C GLU A 17 13.05 -5.26 19.66
N ASP A 18 13.12 -5.02 18.35
CA ASP A 18 13.32 -3.68 17.79
C ASP A 18 12.06 -2.98 17.30
N CYS A 19 10.99 -3.73 17.03
CA CYS A 19 9.76 -3.16 16.49
C CYS A 19 8.60 -4.15 16.59
N SER A 20 7.40 -3.59 16.53
CA SER A 20 6.17 -4.37 16.48
C SER A 20 5.55 -4.30 15.10
N TYR A 21 4.87 -5.37 14.73
CA TYR A 21 4.17 -5.51 13.47
C TYR A 21 2.72 -5.83 13.71
N LEU A 22 1.84 -5.24 12.92
CA LEU A 22 0.47 -5.71 12.81
C LEU A 22 0.19 -6.17 11.39
N LYS A 23 -0.65 -7.18 11.26
CA LYS A 23 -1.16 -7.69 9.99
C LYS A 23 -2.62 -7.30 9.86
N LEU A 24 -2.93 -6.54 8.81
CA LEU A 24 -4.26 -6.08 8.49
C LEU A 24 -4.85 -6.93 7.38
N PHE A 25 -6.05 -7.45 7.59
CA PHE A 25 -6.85 -8.09 6.57
C PHE A 25 -7.70 -7.05 5.84
N ILE A 26 -7.57 -7.00 4.53
CA ILE A 26 -8.26 -6.05 3.66
C ILE A 26 -9.00 -6.82 2.58
N ARG A 27 -10.29 -6.58 2.47
CA ARG A 27 -11.13 -7.13 1.42
C ARG A 27 -11.37 -6.05 0.37
N ASN A 28 -10.57 -6.05 -0.67
CA ASN A 28 -10.76 -5.12 -1.79
C ASN A 28 -12.02 -5.48 -2.57
N GLY A 29 -13.06 -4.63 -2.47
CA GLY A 29 -14.28 -4.52 -3.28
C GLY A 29 -14.70 -5.73 -4.14
N ALA A 30 -15.67 -5.59 -4.98
CA ALA A 30 -16.41 -6.57 -5.79
C ALA A 30 -15.69 -7.79 -6.45
N GLY A 31 -14.44 -8.00 -6.25
CA GLY A 31 -13.70 -9.19 -6.69
C GLY A 31 -12.95 -9.78 -5.52
N LEU A 32 -13.39 -10.82 -4.98
CA LEU A 32 -12.80 -11.92 -4.18
C LEU A 32 -11.29 -11.89 -3.80
N ARG A 33 -10.57 -10.78 -3.97
CA ARG A 33 -9.15 -10.67 -3.63
C ARG A 33 -8.99 -10.12 -2.22
N HIS A 34 -8.52 -10.99 -1.35
CA HIS A 34 -8.06 -10.59 -0.02
C HIS A 34 -6.63 -10.09 -0.11
N THR A 35 -6.34 -9.03 0.63
CA THR A 35 -5.00 -8.49 0.79
C THR A 35 -4.64 -8.52 2.26
N TYR A 36 -3.44 -9.01 2.56
CA TYR A 36 -2.88 -9.01 3.91
C TYR A 36 -1.69 -8.06 3.90
N LEU A 37 -1.79 -6.96 4.62
CA LEU A 37 -0.71 -5.99 4.72
C LEU A 37 -0.09 -6.00 6.11
N THR A 38 1.23 -5.97 6.15
CA THR A 38 2.01 -5.86 7.36
C THR A 38 2.49 -4.43 7.54
N PHE A 39 2.21 -3.86 8.70
CA PHE A 39 2.60 -2.52 9.10
C PHE A 39 3.57 -2.60 10.28
N ARG A 40 4.58 -1.75 10.26
CA ARG A 40 5.43 -1.49 11.42
C ARG A 40 4.81 -0.42 12.31
N TYR A 41 4.94 -0.56 13.62
CA TYR A 41 4.50 0.44 14.57
C TYR A 41 5.33 0.42 15.86
N ASP A 42 5.30 1.53 16.58
CA ASP A 42 5.88 1.61 17.93
C ASP A 42 4.80 1.25 18.97
N PRO A 43 4.96 0.15 19.72
CA PRO A 43 3.99 -0.29 20.72
C PRO A 43 3.89 0.65 21.92
N LYS A 44 4.82 1.59 22.09
CA LYS A 44 4.77 2.63 23.12
C LYS A 44 3.82 3.77 22.75
N ILE A 45 3.55 3.94 21.44
CA ILE A 45 2.71 5.02 20.91
C ILE A 45 1.29 4.52 20.66
N PHE A 46 1.14 3.29 20.16
CA PHE A 46 -0.14 2.77 19.71
C PHE A 46 -0.59 1.59 20.56
N TYR A 47 -1.77 1.72 21.17
CA TYR A 47 -2.43 0.64 21.89
C TYR A 47 -3.45 -0.03 20.97
N ILE A 48 -3.14 -1.24 20.52
CA ILE A 48 -3.94 -1.97 19.54
C ILE A 48 -4.20 -3.40 20.01
N SER A 49 -5.32 -3.96 19.56
CA SER A 49 -5.72 -5.34 19.87
C SER A 49 -6.09 -6.11 18.62
N LYS A 50 -5.87 -7.41 18.66
CA LYS A 50 -6.32 -8.33 17.61
C LYS A 50 -7.85 -8.26 17.47
N ASN A 51 -8.33 -8.43 16.25
CA ASN A 51 -9.75 -8.36 15.86
C ASN A 51 -10.38 -6.96 15.84
N GLN A 52 -9.64 -5.89 16.13
CA GLN A 52 -10.14 -4.54 15.93
C GLN A 52 -10.24 -4.19 14.43
N TYR A 53 -11.30 -3.45 14.08
CA TYR A 53 -11.38 -2.76 12.80
C TYR A 53 -10.79 -1.37 12.94
N VAL A 54 -9.88 -1.02 12.05
CA VAL A 54 -9.11 0.21 12.15
C VAL A 54 -9.00 0.93 10.82
N ILE A 55 -8.79 2.24 10.91
CA ILE A 55 -8.29 3.06 9.82
C ILE A 55 -6.87 3.46 10.19
N ILE A 56 -5.94 3.16 9.31
CA ILE A 56 -4.51 3.44 9.48
C ILE A 56 -4.09 4.48 8.47
N THR A 57 -3.40 5.52 8.95
CA THR A 57 -2.58 6.39 8.11
C THR A 57 -1.13 6.03 8.35
N ALA A 58 -0.39 5.86 7.27
CA ALA A 58 0.98 5.38 7.30
C ALA A 58 1.79 5.99 6.15
N HIS A 59 3.07 5.74 6.13
CA HIS A 59 3.95 6.07 5.01
C HIS A 59 4.86 4.90 4.67
N ILE A 60 5.44 4.94 3.48
CA ILE A 60 6.39 3.95 3.01
C ILE A 60 7.79 4.50 3.26
N GLU A 61 8.60 3.70 3.95
CA GLU A 61 10.04 3.87 4.07
C GLU A 61 10.77 2.76 3.34
N ASN A 62 11.98 3.05 2.90
CA ASN A 62 12.86 2.08 2.29
C ASN A 62 14.16 1.97 3.06
N LYS A 63 14.67 0.75 3.14
CA LYS A 63 15.96 0.45 3.77
C LYS A 63 16.78 -0.44 2.84
N GLN A 64 18.04 -0.11 2.68
CA GLN A 64 18.96 -0.98 1.97
C GLN A 64 19.17 -2.27 2.76
N ASN A 65 19.02 -3.42 2.12
CA ASN A 65 19.28 -4.71 2.72
C ASN A 65 20.76 -5.12 2.55
N SER A 66 21.17 -6.19 3.25
CA SER A 66 22.54 -6.71 3.23
C SER A 66 22.99 -7.24 1.86
N PHE A 67 22.07 -7.41 0.92
CA PHE A 67 22.36 -7.91 -0.44
C PHE A 67 22.37 -6.80 -1.49
N GLY A 68 22.33 -5.53 -1.07
CA GLY A 68 22.31 -4.37 -1.97
C GLY A 68 20.95 -4.06 -2.59
N GLY A 69 19.90 -4.80 -2.23
CA GLY A 69 18.53 -4.51 -2.60
C GLY A 69 17.89 -3.49 -1.64
N VAL A 70 16.69 -3.05 -1.99
CA VAL A 70 15.91 -2.11 -1.17
C VAL A 70 14.64 -2.80 -0.69
N ASP A 71 14.47 -2.89 0.63
CA ASP A 71 13.24 -3.34 1.25
C ASP A 71 12.35 -2.15 1.56
N GLN A 72 11.06 -2.29 1.28
CA GLN A 72 10.06 -1.27 1.59
C GLN A 72 9.20 -1.71 2.78
N PHE A 73 8.93 -0.76 3.68
CA PHE A 73 8.12 -0.98 4.87
C PHE A 73 7.02 0.06 4.94
N ILE A 74 5.88 -0.34 5.48
CA ILE A 74 4.78 0.58 5.76
C ILE A 74 4.81 0.87 7.26
N ILE A 75 5.04 2.13 7.61
CA ILE A 75 5.18 2.61 9.00
C ILE A 75 3.92 3.37 9.39
N ILE A 76 3.32 3.01 10.52
CA ILE A 76 2.10 3.66 11.01
C ILE A 76 2.40 5.05 11.54
N ASP A 77 1.68 6.05 11.02
CA ASP A 77 1.67 7.42 11.52
C ASP A 77 0.53 7.67 12.50
N SER A 78 -0.64 7.11 12.21
CA SER A 78 -1.82 7.18 13.07
C SER A 78 -2.73 5.99 12.88
N ILE A 79 -3.48 5.67 13.92
CA ILE A 79 -4.48 4.61 13.92
C ILE A 79 -5.72 5.09 14.65
N SER A 80 -6.89 4.81 14.10
CA SER A 80 -8.17 5.08 14.74
C SER A 80 -9.08 3.85 14.63
N GLU A 81 -9.90 3.64 15.65
CA GLU A 81 -10.92 2.60 15.57
C GLU A 81 -11.96 2.98 14.51
N SER A 82 -12.25 2.03 13.64
CA SER A 82 -13.45 2.07 12.81
C SER A 82 -14.57 1.41 13.59
N GLN A 83 -15.75 2.02 13.67
CA GLN A 83 -16.91 1.46 14.37
C GLN A 83 -17.21 0.07 13.83
N SER A 84 -16.83 -0.96 14.60
CA SER A 84 -16.67 -2.33 14.11
C SER A 84 -17.98 -3.10 14.04
N GLU A 85 -18.81 -3.00 15.06
CA GLU A 85 -20.00 -3.86 15.18
C GLU A 85 -21.10 -3.54 14.17
N LEU A 86 -21.32 -2.26 13.89
CA LEU A 86 -22.22 -1.82 12.81
C LEU A 86 -21.71 -2.24 11.43
N SER A 87 -20.39 -2.40 11.28
CA SER A 87 -19.83 -2.75 9.99
C SER A 87 -20.02 -4.23 9.65
N GLU A 88 -19.76 -5.19 10.51
CA GLU A 88 -19.92 -6.62 10.17
C GLU A 88 -21.38 -6.98 9.89
N HIS A 89 -22.30 -6.58 10.76
CA HIS A 89 -23.73 -6.84 10.57
C HIS A 89 -24.33 -6.09 9.39
N PHE A 90 -23.92 -4.84 9.23
CA PHE A 90 -24.35 -4.04 8.09
C PHE A 90 -23.84 -4.61 6.77
N PHE A 91 -22.64 -5.14 6.76
CA PHE A 91 -22.01 -5.71 5.57
C PHE A 91 -22.54 -7.09 5.21
N ASP A 92 -22.79 -7.94 6.21
CA ASP A 92 -23.44 -9.24 5.98
C ASP A 92 -24.87 -9.07 5.46
N ASN A 93 -25.59 -8.08 5.95
CA ASN A 93 -26.94 -7.77 5.44
C ASN A 93 -26.89 -7.14 4.05
N GLN A 94 -25.96 -6.25 3.76
CA GLN A 94 -25.78 -5.69 2.41
C GLN A 94 -25.33 -6.74 1.39
N LYS A 95 -24.49 -7.70 1.81
CA LYS A 95 -24.12 -8.83 0.94
C LYS A 95 -25.34 -9.68 0.57
N LYS A 96 -26.22 -9.95 1.52
CA LYS A 96 -27.50 -10.65 1.25
C LYS A 96 -28.41 -9.87 0.33
N LEU A 97 -28.33 -8.54 0.33
CA LEU A 97 -29.12 -7.65 -0.54
C LEU A 97 -28.43 -7.33 -1.88
N GLY A 98 -27.28 -7.91 -2.16
CA GLY A 98 -26.56 -7.71 -3.43
C GLY A 98 -25.77 -6.39 -3.53
N PHE A 99 -25.65 -5.63 -2.46
CA PHE A 99 -24.83 -4.42 -2.45
C PHE A 99 -23.35 -4.74 -2.25
N SER A 100 -22.48 -4.01 -2.95
CA SER A 100 -21.04 -4.14 -2.76
C SER A 100 -20.63 -3.71 -1.35
N HIS A 101 -19.81 -4.51 -0.68
CA HIS A 101 -19.28 -4.17 0.65
C HIS A 101 -18.65 -2.78 0.67
N PRO A 102 -18.85 -1.99 1.74
CA PRO A 102 -18.02 -0.85 1.99
C PRO A 102 -16.59 -1.36 2.18
N LYS A 103 -15.81 -0.87 1.33
CA LYS A 103 -14.51 -1.36 0.99
C LYS A 103 -13.58 -1.18 2.17
N SER A 104 -13.15 -2.28 2.77
CA SER A 104 -11.82 -2.26 3.33
C SER A 104 -10.89 -1.99 2.14
N TYR A 105 -9.92 -1.12 2.30
CA TYR A 105 -9.06 -0.65 1.22
C TYR A 105 -7.65 -0.39 1.73
N ALA A 106 -6.70 -0.48 0.82
CA ALA A 106 -5.37 0.05 1.02
C ALA A 106 -4.96 0.85 -0.21
N LYS A 107 -4.69 2.11 0.01
CA LYS A 107 -4.39 3.09 -1.02
C LYS A 107 -3.10 3.81 -0.67
N CYS A 108 -2.33 4.16 -1.69
CA CYS A 108 -1.11 4.94 -1.54
C CYS A 108 -1.17 6.18 -2.43
N TYR A 109 -0.84 7.32 -1.86
CA TYR A 109 -0.66 8.58 -2.57
C TYR A 109 0.81 8.94 -2.51
N VAL A 110 1.41 9.16 -3.66
CA VAL A 110 2.82 9.55 -3.78
C VAL A 110 2.92 10.85 -4.54
N TYR A 111 3.57 11.83 -3.96
CA TYR A 111 3.98 13.05 -4.66
C TYR A 111 5.49 13.13 -4.62
N GLY A 112 6.11 13.23 -5.79
CA GLY A 112 7.55 13.30 -5.86
C GLY A 112 8.10 13.28 -7.29
N LYS A 113 9.42 13.30 -7.35
CA LYS A 113 10.19 13.33 -8.59
C LYS A 113 10.43 11.93 -9.12
N VAL A 114 10.15 11.72 -10.39
CA VAL A 114 10.53 10.48 -11.10
C VAL A 114 12.05 10.42 -11.22
N ILE A 115 12.64 9.37 -10.64
CA ILE A 115 14.09 9.13 -10.72
C ILE A 115 14.44 7.96 -11.60
N HIS A 116 13.49 7.06 -11.86
CA HIS A 116 13.71 5.89 -12.70
C HIS A 116 12.41 5.44 -13.35
N LYS A 117 12.52 5.00 -14.61
CA LYS A 117 11.47 4.33 -15.37
C LYS A 117 12.07 3.12 -16.07
N PHE A 118 11.52 1.96 -15.82
CA PHE A 118 12.05 0.71 -16.36
C PHE A 118 10.95 -0.10 -17.04
N GLU A 119 11.17 -0.40 -18.32
CA GLU A 119 10.29 -1.22 -19.13
C GLU A 119 11.00 -2.49 -19.60
N LYS A 120 10.52 -3.66 -19.14
CA LYS A 120 11.02 -4.95 -19.63
C LYS A 120 10.37 -5.29 -20.97
N LYS A 121 11.17 -5.72 -21.95
CA LYS A 121 10.69 -6.10 -23.29
C LYS A 121 9.56 -7.13 -23.28
N ASN A 122 9.63 -8.11 -22.40
CA ASN A 122 8.68 -9.22 -22.31
C ASN A 122 7.68 -9.08 -21.15
N SER A 123 7.53 -7.88 -20.56
CA SER A 123 6.62 -7.62 -19.47
C SER A 123 5.54 -6.64 -19.90
N ASN A 124 4.31 -6.86 -19.44
CA ASN A 124 3.22 -5.90 -19.59
C ASN A 124 3.28 -4.78 -18.54
N TRP A 125 4.32 -4.76 -17.70
CA TRP A 125 4.45 -3.84 -16.59
C TRP A 125 5.61 -2.88 -16.81
N ILE A 126 5.37 -1.63 -16.43
CA ILE A 126 6.39 -0.59 -16.30
C ILE A 126 6.62 -0.36 -14.81
N GLU A 127 7.88 -0.36 -14.41
CA GLU A 127 8.31 -0.02 -13.07
C GLU A 127 8.69 1.45 -13.00
N LEU A 128 8.19 2.13 -11.99
CA LEU A 128 8.42 3.53 -11.74
C LEU A 128 9.00 3.71 -10.34
N ILE A 129 10.10 4.43 -10.21
CA ILE A 129 10.64 4.83 -8.91
C ILE A 129 10.52 6.34 -8.78
N VAL A 130 9.84 6.74 -7.71
CA VAL A 130 9.60 8.15 -7.37
C VAL A 130 10.29 8.46 -6.04
N LYS A 131 11.06 9.53 -6.01
CA LYS A 131 11.62 10.09 -4.79
C LYS A 131 10.67 11.14 -4.23
N ASP A 132 10.18 10.94 -3.03
CA ASP A 132 9.28 11.88 -2.36
C ASP A 132 10.04 13.07 -1.72
N ASN A 133 9.30 14.03 -1.17
CA ASN A 133 9.89 15.22 -0.56
C ASN A 133 10.66 14.97 0.75
N PHE A 134 10.58 13.74 1.29
CA PHE A 134 11.31 13.29 2.49
C PHE A 134 12.47 12.35 2.15
N ASP A 135 12.90 12.33 0.89
CA ASP A 135 13.99 11.50 0.39
C ASP A 135 13.73 9.99 0.39
N PHE A 136 12.51 9.54 0.66
CA PHE A 136 12.16 8.16 0.49
C PHE A 136 11.87 7.86 -0.98
N THR A 137 12.36 6.71 -1.44
CA THR A 137 12.04 6.20 -2.77
C THR A 137 10.88 5.23 -2.69
N VAL A 138 9.92 5.40 -3.58
CA VAL A 138 8.73 4.54 -3.67
C VAL A 138 8.74 3.88 -5.03
N LYS A 139 8.68 2.55 -5.02
CA LYS A 139 8.62 1.73 -6.21
C LYS A 139 7.17 1.40 -6.54
N LEU A 140 6.74 1.76 -7.74
CA LEU A 140 5.39 1.55 -8.24
C LEU A 140 5.42 0.77 -9.56
N GLN A 141 4.28 0.19 -9.91
CA GLN A 141 4.10 -0.52 -11.17
C GLN A 141 2.82 -0.08 -11.85
N TYR A 142 2.82 -0.02 -13.17
CA TYR A 142 1.60 0.14 -13.95
C TYR A 142 1.64 -0.70 -15.23
N SER A 143 0.45 -1.09 -15.70
CA SER A 143 0.32 -1.86 -16.93
C SER A 143 0.54 -0.98 -18.16
N LYS A 144 1.27 -1.47 -19.16
CA LYS A 144 1.40 -0.82 -20.47
C LYS A 144 0.05 -0.60 -21.19
N LYS A 145 -0.97 -1.38 -20.80
CA LYS A 145 -2.33 -1.26 -21.35
C LYS A 145 -3.21 -0.26 -20.60
N MET A 146 -2.70 0.31 -19.50
CA MET A 146 -3.47 1.33 -18.78
C MET A 146 -3.53 2.62 -19.59
N ARG A 147 -4.70 3.28 -19.55
CA ARG A 147 -4.90 4.63 -20.13
C ARG A 147 -3.98 5.70 -19.52
N VAL A 148 -3.33 5.38 -18.40
CA VAL A 148 -2.26 6.17 -17.79
C VAL A 148 -1.06 6.33 -18.74
N SER A 149 -0.92 5.46 -19.75
CA SER A 149 0.10 5.60 -20.80
C SER A 149 -0.01 6.89 -21.62
N ASP A 150 -1.17 7.55 -21.58
CA ASP A 150 -1.38 8.84 -22.27
C ASP A 150 -0.79 10.03 -21.49
N ILE A 151 -0.35 9.80 -20.25
CA ILE A 151 0.31 10.83 -19.46
C ILE A 151 1.77 10.91 -19.89
N ASN A 152 2.10 12.02 -20.51
CA ASN A 152 3.47 12.30 -20.89
C ASN A 152 4.26 12.77 -19.67
N TYR A 153 5.31 12.02 -19.32
CA TYR A 153 6.25 12.38 -18.27
C TYR A 153 7.65 11.83 -18.57
N ASP A 154 8.65 12.52 -18.05
CA ASP A 154 10.06 12.17 -18.16
C ASP A 154 10.69 11.98 -16.78
N ILE A 155 11.90 11.40 -16.77
CA ILE A 155 12.73 11.38 -15.56
C ILE A 155 13.04 12.83 -15.16
N GLY A 156 12.80 13.15 -13.89
CA GLY A 156 12.92 14.50 -13.34
C GLY A 156 11.58 15.20 -13.12
N ASP A 157 10.52 14.73 -13.76
CA ASP A 157 9.17 15.29 -13.55
C ASP A 157 8.61 14.98 -12.17
N ASN A 158 7.78 15.91 -11.67
CA ASN A 158 7.02 15.71 -10.44
C ASN A 158 5.64 15.15 -10.76
N LEU A 159 5.38 13.97 -10.22
CA LEU A 159 4.08 13.29 -10.37
C LEU A 159 3.33 13.27 -9.05
N PHE A 160 2.00 13.42 -9.15
CA PHE A 160 1.08 12.99 -8.12
C PHE A 160 0.46 11.67 -8.55
N ILE A 161 0.65 10.63 -7.76
CA ILE A 161 0.28 9.25 -8.10
C ILE A 161 -0.69 8.71 -7.06
N TYR A 162 -1.76 8.10 -7.55
CA TYR A 162 -2.66 7.28 -6.77
C TYR A 162 -2.44 5.81 -7.13
N ALA A 163 -2.19 4.97 -6.12
CA ALA A 163 -1.95 3.55 -6.30
C ALA A 163 -2.75 2.68 -5.31
N LEU A 164 -3.10 1.49 -5.73
CA LEU A 164 -3.59 0.42 -4.87
C LEU A 164 -2.40 -0.36 -4.30
N ILE A 165 -2.56 -0.83 -3.07
CA ILE A 165 -1.57 -1.71 -2.44
C ILE A 165 -2.09 -3.14 -2.52
N ILE A 166 -1.29 -4.01 -3.12
CA ILE A 166 -1.60 -5.43 -3.28
C ILE A 166 -0.51 -6.24 -2.60
N SER A 167 -0.89 -7.15 -1.72
CA SER A 167 0.06 -8.06 -1.09
C SER A 167 0.41 -9.21 -2.04
N SER A 168 1.63 -9.67 -1.92
CA SER A 168 2.10 -10.91 -2.53
C SER A 168 2.90 -11.71 -1.51
N GLU A 169 2.75 -13.02 -1.52
CA GLU A 169 3.56 -13.93 -0.72
C GLU A 169 4.52 -14.69 -1.62
N LYS A 170 5.77 -14.78 -1.21
CA LYS A 170 6.79 -15.62 -1.86
C LYS A 170 7.40 -16.55 -0.82
N THR A 171 7.60 -17.80 -1.21
CA THR A 171 8.37 -18.74 -0.40
C THR A 171 9.82 -18.69 -0.85
N ILE A 172 10.69 -18.23 0.03
CA ILE A 172 12.14 -18.16 -0.21
C ILE A 172 12.80 -18.99 0.88
N ASN A 173 13.59 -19.99 0.51
CA ASN A 173 14.26 -20.91 1.46
C ASN A 173 13.31 -21.49 2.51
N GLN A 174 12.16 -22.01 2.07
CA GLN A 174 11.10 -22.59 2.91
C GLN A 174 10.42 -21.61 3.88
N LYS A 175 10.76 -20.33 3.87
CA LYS A 175 10.10 -19.29 4.67
C LYS A 175 9.17 -18.47 3.79
N LYS A 176 7.91 -18.35 4.22
CA LYS A 176 6.96 -17.42 3.60
C LYS A 176 7.35 -15.98 3.93
N ARG A 177 7.53 -15.16 2.91
CA ARG A 177 7.74 -13.72 3.05
C ARG A 177 6.61 -12.97 2.38
N SER A 178 6.05 -12.01 3.11
CA SER A 178 5.03 -11.12 2.58
C SER A 178 5.69 -9.89 1.96
N TYR A 179 5.28 -9.57 0.75
CA TYR A 179 5.67 -8.37 0.01
C TYR A 179 4.41 -7.59 -0.34
N PHE A 180 4.55 -6.33 -0.63
CA PHE A 180 3.49 -5.55 -1.23
C PHE A 180 3.95 -4.90 -2.53
N ASN A 181 3.03 -4.73 -3.45
CA ASN A 181 3.22 -4.02 -4.70
C ASN A 181 2.27 -2.82 -4.73
N LEU A 182 2.74 -1.73 -5.28
CA LEU A 182 1.96 -0.52 -5.51
C LEU A 182 1.57 -0.48 -6.98
N ILE A 183 0.30 -0.65 -7.26
CA ILE A 183 -0.25 -0.64 -8.61
C ILE A 183 -0.88 0.71 -8.87
N VAL A 184 -0.32 1.46 -9.81
CA VAL A 184 -0.82 2.78 -10.18
C VAL A 184 -2.20 2.66 -10.81
N GLU A 185 -3.14 3.41 -10.26
CA GLU A 185 -4.51 3.56 -10.79
C GLU A 185 -4.69 4.88 -11.53
N ASP A 186 -3.99 5.91 -11.06
CA ASP A 186 -4.03 7.23 -11.68
C ASP A 186 -2.75 8.02 -11.38
N MET A 187 -2.36 8.91 -12.29
CA MET A 187 -1.26 9.82 -12.07
C MET A 187 -1.44 11.14 -12.83
N ILE A 188 -0.92 12.21 -12.27
CA ILE A 188 -0.97 13.57 -12.85
C ILE A 188 0.45 14.13 -12.86
N ASN A 189 0.88 14.62 -14.02
CA ASN A 189 2.13 15.37 -14.12
C ASN A 189 1.91 16.80 -13.60
N LYS A 190 2.62 17.15 -12.54
CA LYS A 190 2.56 18.46 -11.89
C LYS A 190 3.70 19.40 -12.27
N THR A 191 4.64 18.96 -13.08
CA THR A 191 5.82 19.76 -13.47
C THR A 191 5.44 21.04 -14.19
N ASN A 192 4.39 20.99 -14.99
CA ASN A 192 3.93 22.11 -15.83
C ASN A 192 2.74 22.90 -15.26
N LEU A 193 2.29 22.58 -14.05
CA LEU A 193 1.25 23.35 -13.37
C LEU A 193 1.92 24.50 -12.61
N LYS A 194 1.98 25.67 -13.26
CA LYS A 194 2.32 26.95 -12.62
C LYS A 194 1.08 27.55 -11.97
#